data_437406d651da287d05d4feed6d39c30a
#
_entry.id   437406d651da287d05d4feed6d39c30a
#
_cell.length_a   1.000
_cell.length_b   1.000
_cell.length_c   1.000
_cell.angle_alpha   90.00
_cell.angle_beta   90.00
_cell.angle_gamma   90.00
#
_symmetry.space_group_name_H-M   'P 1'
#
loop_
_entity.id
_entity.type
_entity.pdbx_description
1 polymer ?
#
loop_
_entity_poly.entity_id
_entity_poly.type
_entity_poly.pdbx_seq_one_letter_code
_entity_poly.pdbx_strand_id
1 'polypeptide(L)'
;MISYLEFEKPVAELEQRIAELRSAAEGDDVDITNELQRLELKSANLLASTYQALSPWQKTQVARHPSRPHFRDYVEYAFDEFVPLGGDRCYGDDEAILGGFAKLDGRKVMLIGHEKGNDTASRVRHNFGMGKPEGYRKAIRLMEMAGRFGLPVVTLVDTSGAFPGIEAEERGQAEAIARSTEACLALPVPMVAAIVGEGGSGGAVALASAEPVSYTHLR
;
A
#
# COMPACT_ATOMS: atom_id res chain seq x y z
N MET A 1 13.66 -12.82 -6.20
CA MET A 1 14.93 -12.35 -5.55
C MET A 1 14.54 -11.27 -4.56
N ILE A 2 14.88 -11.43 -3.28
CA ILE A 2 14.60 -10.42 -2.24
C ILE A 2 15.47 -9.19 -2.53
N SER A 3 14.85 -8.00 -2.55
CA SER A 3 15.55 -6.73 -2.71
C SER A 3 15.86 -6.16 -1.34
N TYR A 4 17.12 -5.99 -1.00
CA TYR A 4 17.54 -5.41 0.27
C TYR A 4 17.88 -3.92 0.09
N LEU A 5 17.52 -3.12 1.08
CA LEU A 5 17.95 -1.73 1.17
C LEU A 5 19.40 -1.64 1.64
N GLU A 6 20.05 -0.50 1.41
CA GLU A 6 21.48 -0.31 1.72
C GLU A 6 21.81 -0.62 3.20
N PHE A 7 20.96 -0.21 4.12
CA PHE A 7 21.13 -0.44 5.55
C PHE A 7 20.81 -1.88 6.00
N GLU A 8 20.22 -2.69 5.13
CA GLU A 8 19.93 -4.12 5.35
C GLU A 8 21.06 -5.04 4.88
N LYS A 9 22.08 -4.52 4.21
CA LYS A 9 23.21 -5.32 3.71
C LYS A 9 23.80 -6.29 4.74
N PRO A 10 24.04 -5.88 6.01
CA PRO A 10 24.57 -6.81 7.00
C PRO A 10 23.65 -8.00 7.31
N VAL A 11 22.33 -7.81 7.19
CA VAL A 11 21.34 -8.89 7.31
C VAL A 11 21.37 -9.78 6.08
N ALA A 12 21.42 -9.18 4.88
CA ALA A 12 21.51 -9.90 3.61
C ALA A 12 22.74 -10.81 3.53
N GLU A 13 23.90 -10.35 4.02
CA GLU A 13 25.12 -11.14 4.09
C GLU A 13 24.97 -12.37 5.01
N LEU A 14 24.29 -12.20 6.15
CA LEU A 14 24.00 -13.33 7.05
C LEU A 14 23.01 -14.32 6.43
N GLU A 15 21.97 -13.84 5.77
CA GLU A 15 20.98 -14.70 5.12
C GLU A 15 21.58 -15.47 3.94
N GLN A 16 22.46 -14.82 3.17
CA GLN A 16 23.21 -15.51 2.12
C GLN A 16 24.08 -16.63 2.70
N ARG A 17 24.79 -16.38 3.80
CA ARG A 17 25.60 -17.39 4.46
C ARG A 17 24.78 -18.56 5.02
N ILE A 18 23.59 -18.27 5.54
CA ILE A 18 22.63 -19.29 6.00
C ILE A 18 22.19 -20.16 4.80
N ALA A 19 21.87 -19.54 3.66
CA ALA A 19 21.48 -20.25 2.45
C ALA A 19 22.60 -21.14 1.90
N GLU A 20 23.84 -20.64 1.88
CA GLU A 20 25.03 -21.41 1.46
C GLU A 20 25.25 -22.64 2.37
N LEU A 21 25.15 -22.46 3.70
CA LEU A 21 25.28 -23.55 4.65
C LEU A 21 24.16 -24.59 4.51
N ARG A 22 22.91 -24.17 4.30
CA ARG A 22 21.80 -25.11 4.05
C ARG A 22 22.04 -25.95 2.81
N SER A 23 22.48 -25.31 1.71
CA SER A 23 22.79 -25.99 0.45
C SER A 23 23.97 -26.98 0.59
N ALA A 24 24.98 -26.61 1.39
CA ALA A 24 26.12 -27.50 1.65
C ALA A 24 25.73 -28.72 2.50
N ALA A 25 24.78 -28.56 3.43
CA ALA A 25 24.31 -29.67 4.27
C ALA A 25 23.45 -30.71 3.51
N GLU A 26 22.81 -30.31 2.43
CA GLU A 26 22.04 -31.25 1.58
C GLU A 26 22.95 -32.24 0.83
N GLY A 27 24.27 -31.98 0.76
CA GLY A 27 25.25 -32.80 0.07
C GLY A 27 26.18 -33.64 0.96
N ASP A 28 26.30 -33.33 2.24
CA ASP A 28 27.24 -33.98 3.18
C ASP A 28 26.55 -34.31 4.51
N ASP A 29 26.91 -35.45 5.11
CA ASP A 29 26.38 -35.95 6.40
C ASP A 29 26.95 -35.15 7.61
N VAL A 30 27.05 -33.82 7.49
CA VAL A 30 27.60 -32.94 8.54
C VAL A 30 26.46 -32.29 9.31
N ASP A 31 26.44 -32.53 10.63
CA ASP A 31 25.47 -31.86 11.52
C ASP A 31 25.83 -30.37 11.72
N ILE A 32 25.22 -29.52 10.92
CA ILE A 32 25.36 -28.07 11.01
C ILE A 32 24.17 -27.39 11.71
N THR A 33 23.28 -28.16 12.33
CA THR A 33 22.02 -27.69 12.92
C THR A 33 22.26 -26.58 13.96
N ASN A 34 23.24 -26.75 14.81
CA ASN A 34 23.57 -25.77 15.86
C ASN A 34 24.09 -24.45 15.28
N GLU A 35 24.94 -24.52 14.24
CA GLU A 35 25.48 -23.31 13.61
C GLU A 35 24.40 -22.57 12.80
N LEU A 36 23.52 -23.28 12.09
CA LEU A 36 22.37 -22.69 11.42
C LEU A 36 21.46 -21.96 12.41
N GLN A 37 21.05 -22.60 13.49
CA GLN A 37 20.21 -21.97 14.51
C GLN A 37 20.86 -20.71 15.11
N ARG A 38 22.16 -20.74 15.35
CA ARG A 38 22.91 -19.59 15.85
C ARG A 38 22.92 -18.43 14.85
N LEU A 39 23.13 -18.70 13.57
CA LEU A 39 23.15 -17.68 12.53
C LEU A 39 21.74 -17.11 12.27
N GLU A 40 20.71 -17.95 12.27
CA GLU A 40 19.32 -17.51 12.17
C GLU A 40 18.92 -16.60 13.32
N LEU A 41 19.25 -16.95 14.56
CA LEU A 41 19.02 -16.11 15.72
C LEU A 41 19.78 -14.78 15.61
N LYS A 42 21.03 -14.82 15.15
CA LYS A 42 21.83 -13.62 14.93
C LYS A 42 21.22 -12.72 13.85
N SER A 43 20.75 -13.29 12.73
CA SER A 43 20.07 -12.54 11.66
C SER A 43 18.79 -11.88 12.17
N ALA A 44 17.94 -12.63 12.88
CA ALA A 44 16.72 -12.11 13.47
C ALA A 44 16.98 -10.96 14.46
N ASN A 45 17.96 -11.09 15.35
CA ASN A 45 18.32 -10.06 16.30
C ASN A 45 18.89 -8.80 15.61
N LEU A 46 19.73 -8.99 14.57
CA LEU A 46 20.29 -7.90 13.80
C LEU A 46 19.18 -7.15 13.04
N LEU A 47 18.26 -7.88 12.41
CA LEU A 47 17.11 -7.29 11.74
C LEU A 47 16.27 -6.47 12.74
N ALA A 48 15.89 -7.06 13.86
CA ALA A 48 15.11 -6.39 14.88
C ALA A 48 15.78 -5.10 15.39
N SER A 49 17.08 -5.16 15.73
CA SER A 49 17.83 -3.98 16.20
C SER A 49 17.98 -2.90 15.12
N THR A 50 18.19 -3.29 13.86
CA THR A 50 18.26 -2.37 12.72
C THR A 50 16.94 -1.62 12.56
N TYR A 51 15.80 -2.34 12.58
CA TYR A 51 14.49 -1.73 12.40
C TYR A 51 14.01 -0.90 13.59
N GLN A 52 14.48 -1.18 14.81
CA GLN A 52 14.22 -0.35 15.99
C GLN A 52 14.90 1.03 15.93
N ALA A 53 16.00 1.15 15.19
CA ALA A 53 16.84 2.34 15.15
C ALA A 53 16.80 3.09 13.80
N LEU A 54 15.80 2.86 12.96
CA LEU A 54 15.70 3.49 11.65
C LEU A 54 15.61 5.02 11.74
N SER A 55 16.46 5.70 10.98
CA SER A 55 16.34 7.14 10.74
C SER A 55 15.05 7.48 9.94
N PRO A 56 14.57 8.73 9.95
CA PRO A 56 13.43 9.14 9.12
C PRO A 56 13.61 8.83 7.62
N TRP A 57 14.82 8.99 7.11
CA TRP A 57 15.14 8.63 5.73
C TRP A 57 15.02 7.14 5.45
N GLN A 58 15.55 6.29 6.33
CA GLN A 58 15.43 4.84 6.21
C GLN A 58 13.97 4.39 6.28
N LYS A 59 13.16 4.98 7.16
CA LYS A 59 11.70 4.73 7.21
C LYS A 59 11.03 5.07 5.88
N THR A 60 11.42 6.19 5.25
CA THR A 60 10.93 6.57 3.92
C THR A 60 11.35 5.54 2.85
N GLN A 61 12.58 5.04 2.91
CA GLN A 61 13.05 3.99 2.00
C GLN A 61 12.25 2.69 2.17
N VAL A 62 11.97 2.28 3.41
CA VAL A 62 11.09 1.12 3.70
C VAL A 62 9.68 1.34 3.14
N ALA A 63 9.09 2.52 3.31
CA ALA A 63 7.77 2.85 2.77
C ALA A 63 7.72 2.78 1.23
N ARG A 64 8.86 3.02 0.57
CA ARG A 64 9.03 2.98 -0.88
C ARG A 64 9.61 1.66 -1.40
N HIS A 65 9.75 0.67 -0.56
CA HIS A 65 10.38 -0.59 -0.94
C HIS A 65 9.61 -1.26 -2.09
N PRO A 66 10.29 -1.69 -3.20
CA PRO A 66 9.62 -2.21 -4.38
C PRO A 66 8.85 -3.52 -4.16
N SER A 67 9.19 -4.27 -3.13
CA SER A 67 8.51 -5.52 -2.76
C SER A 67 7.46 -5.33 -1.65
N ARG A 68 7.09 -4.07 -1.35
CA ARG A 68 6.04 -3.80 -0.40
C ARG A 68 4.69 -4.24 -0.96
N PRO A 69 3.78 -4.80 -0.12
CA PRO A 69 2.43 -5.11 -0.56
C PRO A 69 1.69 -3.87 -1.10
N HIS A 70 0.95 -4.04 -2.19
CA HIS A 70 0.09 -3.04 -2.81
C HIS A 70 -1.38 -3.34 -2.53
N PHE A 71 -2.30 -2.52 -3.04
CA PHE A 71 -3.73 -2.64 -2.78
C PHE A 71 -4.27 -4.05 -3.05
N ARG A 72 -3.90 -4.66 -4.18
CA ARG A 72 -4.35 -6.01 -4.56
C ARG A 72 -3.86 -7.09 -3.61
N ASP A 73 -2.63 -6.96 -3.10
CA ASP A 73 -2.07 -7.89 -2.12
C ASP A 73 -2.86 -7.80 -0.80
N TYR A 74 -3.20 -6.57 -0.34
CA TYR A 74 -4.05 -6.40 0.83
C TYR A 74 -5.46 -6.95 0.62
N VAL A 75 -6.04 -6.80 -0.59
CA VAL A 75 -7.33 -7.41 -0.91
C VAL A 75 -7.26 -8.93 -0.76
N GLU A 76 -6.22 -9.56 -1.29
CA GLU A 76 -6.04 -11.01 -1.25
C GLU A 76 -5.82 -11.54 0.18
N TYR A 77 -5.02 -10.81 1.00
CA TYR A 77 -4.63 -11.31 2.33
C TYR A 77 -5.60 -10.95 3.45
N ALA A 78 -6.32 -9.84 3.35
CA ALA A 78 -7.10 -9.30 4.46
C ALA A 78 -8.60 -9.29 4.22
N PHE A 79 -9.06 -9.47 2.99
CA PHE A 79 -10.48 -9.39 2.66
C PHE A 79 -11.01 -10.73 2.14
N ASP A 80 -12.20 -11.13 2.64
CA ASP A 80 -12.84 -12.41 2.25
C ASP A 80 -13.41 -12.35 0.82
N GLU A 81 -13.93 -11.18 0.43
CA GLU A 81 -14.55 -10.93 -0.88
C GLU A 81 -14.24 -9.50 -1.34
N PHE A 82 -14.07 -9.32 -2.65
CA PHE A 82 -13.95 -8.01 -3.25
C PHE A 82 -14.66 -7.97 -4.61
N VAL A 83 -15.59 -7.03 -4.75
CA VAL A 83 -16.33 -6.78 -5.99
C VAL A 83 -15.96 -5.38 -6.48
N PRO A 84 -15.08 -5.26 -7.49
CA PRO A 84 -14.60 -3.97 -7.99
C PRO A 84 -15.71 -3.19 -8.70
N LEU A 85 -15.67 -1.87 -8.55
CA LEU A 85 -16.60 -0.92 -9.19
C LEU A 85 -15.82 0.16 -9.95
N GLY A 86 -15.76 0.06 -11.26
CA GLY A 86 -15.03 0.98 -12.13
C GLY A 86 -15.82 2.25 -12.52
N GLY A 87 -15.07 3.24 -13.00
CA GLY A 87 -15.58 4.45 -13.65
C GLY A 87 -16.12 5.55 -12.74
N ASP A 88 -15.92 6.81 -13.15
CA ASP A 88 -16.38 8.01 -12.43
C ASP A 88 -17.79 8.45 -12.82
N ARG A 89 -18.41 7.85 -13.85
CA ARG A 89 -19.70 8.23 -14.44
C ARG A 89 -19.70 9.63 -15.09
N CYS A 90 -18.52 10.15 -15.41
CA CYS A 90 -18.34 11.45 -16.04
C CYS A 90 -17.45 11.37 -17.28
N TYR A 91 -16.22 10.89 -17.10
CA TYR A 91 -15.21 10.85 -18.17
C TYR A 91 -14.72 9.42 -18.44
N GLY A 92 -14.34 8.67 -17.41
CA GLY A 92 -13.72 7.37 -17.61
C GLY A 92 -13.42 6.61 -16.32
N ASP A 93 -12.44 5.75 -16.42
CA ASP A 93 -11.88 5.04 -15.26
C ASP A 93 -10.40 5.37 -15.08
N ASP A 94 -9.94 5.33 -13.84
CA ASP A 94 -8.54 5.46 -13.48
C ASP A 94 -8.11 4.26 -12.62
N GLU A 95 -7.22 3.46 -13.16
CA GLU A 95 -6.75 2.25 -12.49
C GLU A 95 -5.71 2.51 -11.38
N ALA A 96 -5.27 3.76 -11.18
CA ALA A 96 -4.46 4.14 -10.04
C ALA A 96 -5.26 4.17 -8.73
N ILE A 97 -6.59 4.37 -8.80
CA ILE A 97 -7.48 4.27 -7.66
C ILE A 97 -8.48 3.14 -7.92
N LEU A 98 -8.40 2.08 -7.13
CA LEU A 98 -9.31 0.96 -7.15
C LEU A 98 -10.32 1.07 -6.00
N GLY A 99 -11.49 0.48 -6.17
CA GLY A 99 -12.46 0.42 -5.08
C GLY A 99 -13.67 -0.42 -5.43
N GLY A 100 -14.44 -0.77 -4.40
CA GLY A 100 -15.61 -1.62 -4.55
C GLY A 100 -16.14 -2.14 -3.22
N PHE A 101 -17.13 -2.98 -3.30
CA PHE A 101 -17.65 -3.70 -2.14
C PHE A 101 -16.66 -4.77 -1.69
N ALA A 102 -16.44 -4.87 -0.37
CA ALA A 102 -15.57 -5.88 0.20
C ALA A 102 -16.16 -6.45 1.50
N LYS A 103 -15.57 -7.56 1.97
CA LYS A 103 -15.81 -8.10 3.32
C LYS A 103 -14.50 -8.18 4.07
N LEU A 104 -14.50 -7.68 5.31
CA LEU A 104 -13.40 -7.76 6.26
C LEU A 104 -13.91 -8.46 7.52
N ASP A 105 -13.39 -9.65 7.83
CA ASP A 105 -13.87 -10.49 8.92
C ASP A 105 -15.41 -10.65 8.90
N GLY A 106 -15.97 -10.95 7.73
CA GLY A 106 -17.42 -11.09 7.51
C GLY A 106 -18.23 -9.79 7.52
N ARG A 107 -17.63 -8.63 7.83
CA ARG A 107 -18.28 -7.32 7.81
C ARG A 107 -18.23 -6.71 6.41
N LYS A 108 -19.37 -6.25 5.91
CA LYS A 108 -19.45 -5.54 4.63
C LYS A 108 -18.87 -4.13 4.78
N VAL A 109 -17.98 -3.76 3.88
CA VAL A 109 -17.34 -2.44 3.83
C VAL A 109 -17.25 -1.94 2.37
N MET A 110 -17.08 -0.65 2.22
CA MET A 110 -16.58 -0.05 0.96
C MET A 110 -15.07 0.09 1.08
N LEU A 111 -14.33 -0.59 0.20
CA LEU A 111 -12.88 -0.52 0.13
C LEU A 111 -12.45 0.35 -1.04
N ILE A 112 -11.54 1.31 -0.78
CA ILE A 112 -10.99 2.21 -1.81
C ILE A 112 -9.48 2.32 -1.55
N GLY A 113 -8.65 2.42 -2.59
CA GLY A 113 -7.22 2.65 -2.35
C GLY A 113 -6.40 2.81 -3.62
N HIS A 114 -5.13 3.16 -3.41
CA HIS A 114 -4.17 3.33 -4.49
C HIS A 114 -3.52 1.99 -4.83
N GLU A 115 -3.49 1.69 -6.14
CA GLU A 115 -2.74 0.58 -6.71
C GLU A 115 -1.53 1.11 -7.46
N LYS A 116 -0.34 0.61 -7.14
CA LYS A 116 0.92 1.01 -7.81
C LYS A 116 1.38 0.07 -8.91
N GLY A 117 0.99 -1.19 -8.81
CA GLY A 117 1.54 -2.27 -9.62
C GLY A 117 2.91 -2.76 -9.14
N ASN A 118 3.24 -4.01 -9.40
CA ASN A 118 4.44 -4.72 -8.92
C ASN A 118 5.49 -4.98 -10.03
N ASP A 119 5.15 -4.82 -11.29
CA ASP A 119 6.07 -4.87 -12.44
C ASP A 119 5.97 -3.59 -13.29
N THR A 120 6.85 -3.43 -14.25
CA THR A 120 6.92 -2.22 -15.07
C THR A 120 5.63 -1.95 -15.85
N ALA A 121 5.00 -2.99 -16.40
CA ALA A 121 3.79 -2.83 -17.20
C ALA A 121 2.59 -2.43 -16.31
N SER A 122 2.41 -3.09 -15.19
CA SER A 122 1.35 -2.77 -14.24
C SER A 122 1.57 -1.39 -13.58
N ARG A 123 2.81 -1.01 -13.27
CA ARG A 123 3.12 0.33 -12.76
C ARG A 123 2.73 1.44 -13.74
N VAL A 124 3.04 1.28 -15.02
CA VAL A 124 2.62 2.25 -16.05
C VAL A 124 1.09 2.29 -16.15
N ARG A 125 0.42 1.15 -16.16
CA ARG A 125 -1.03 1.04 -16.20
C ARG A 125 -1.71 1.74 -15.02
N HIS A 126 -1.16 1.61 -13.83
CA HIS A 126 -1.67 2.23 -12.59
C HIS A 126 -1.06 3.61 -12.30
N ASN A 127 -0.40 4.26 -13.27
CA ASN A 127 0.27 5.56 -13.10
C ASN A 127 1.14 5.64 -11.84
N PHE A 128 1.79 4.54 -11.44
CA PHE A 128 2.60 4.46 -10.21
C PHE A 128 1.82 4.84 -8.93
N GLY A 129 0.51 4.59 -8.90
CA GLY A 129 -0.37 4.98 -7.80
C GLY A 129 -0.76 6.46 -7.80
N MET A 130 -0.44 7.21 -8.87
CA MET A 130 -0.81 8.61 -8.98
C MET A 130 -2.17 8.76 -9.63
N GLY A 131 -3.18 9.11 -8.82
CA GLY A 131 -4.57 9.24 -9.27
C GLY A 131 -4.79 10.40 -10.22
N LYS A 132 -5.58 10.17 -11.27
CA LYS A 132 -6.14 11.16 -12.18
C LYS A 132 -7.50 11.66 -11.66
N PRO A 133 -8.08 12.76 -12.19
CA PRO A 133 -9.36 13.30 -11.71
C PRO A 133 -10.49 12.27 -11.65
N GLU A 134 -10.58 11.39 -12.64
CA GLU A 134 -11.57 10.32 -12.70
C GLU A 134 -11.43 9.28 -11.59
N GLY A 135 -10.22 9.06 -11.08
CA GLY A 135 -9.97 8.22 -9.91
C GLY A 135 -10.56 8.81 -8.63
N TYR A 136 -10.33 10.11 -8.39
CA TYR A 136 -10.90 10.81 -7.24
C TYR A 136 -12.41 10.93 -7.33
N ARG A 137 -12.97 11.21 -8.52
CA ARG A 137 -14.43 11.22 -8.73
C ARG A 137 -15.06 9.84 -8.54
N LYS A 138 -14.36 8.78 -8.94
CA LYS A 138 -14.78 7.40 -8.62
C LYS A 138 -14.79 7.18 -7.11
N ALA A 139 -13.78 7.61 -6.40
CA ALA A 139 -13.72 7.50 -4.94
C ALA A 139 -14.89 8.23 -4.26
N ILE A 140 -15.20 9.45 -4.67
CA ILE A 140 -16.38 10.21 -4.21
C ILE A 140 -17.66 9.39 -4.43
N ARG A 141 -17.89 8.89 -5.62
CA ARG A 141 -19.06 8.08 -5.97
C ARG A 141 -19.19 6.83 -5.08
N LEU A 142 -18.06 6.18 -4.77
CA LEU A 142 -18.05 5.01 -3.88
C LEU A 142 -18.34 5.39 -2.43
N MET A 143 -17.81 6.50 -1.95
CA MET A 143 -18.11 7.05 -0.62
C MET A 143 -19.60 7.40 -0.48
N GLU A 144 -20.18 8.09 -1.47
CA GLU A 144 -21.61 8.38 -1.50
C GLU A 144 -22.49 7.12 -1.50
N MET A 145 -22.02 6.09 -2.23
CA MET A 145 -22.69 4.78 -2.25
C MET A 145 -22.58 4.10 -0.88
N ALA A 146 -21.43 4.17 -0.23
CA ALA A 146 -21.25 3.66 1.13
C ALA A 146 -22.19 4.34 2.12
N GLY A 147 -22.31 5.67 2.06
CA GLY A 147 -23.27 6.44 2.88
C GLY A 147 -24.69 6.00 2.66
N ARG A 148 -25.12 5.78 1.42
CA ARG A 148 -26.49 5.33 1.09
C ARG A 148 -26.79 3.92 1.61
N PHE A 149 -25.82 3.02 1.63
CA PHE A 149 -25.98 1.65 2.10
C PHE A 149 -25.59 1.44 3.57
N GLY A 150 -25.15 2.49 4.27
CA GLY A 150 -24.72 2.40 5.66
C GLY A 150 -23.46 1.54 5.84
N LEU A 151 -22.56 1.52 4.86
CA LEU A 151 -21.33 0.72 4.88
C LEU A 151 -20.17 1.54 5.42
N PRO A 152 -19.38 1.03 6.39
CA PRO A 152 -18.11 1.63 6.73
C PRO A 152 -17.17 1.71 5.53
N VAL A 153 -16.33 2.75 5.47
CA VAL A 153 -15.33 2.93 4.42
C VAL A 153 -13.95 2.63 4.97
N VAL A 154 -13.19 1.83 4.23
CA VAL A 154 -11.77 1.58 4.48
C VAL A 154 -10.99 2.11 3.29
N THR A 155 -9.98 2.95 3.55
CA THR A 155 -9.07 3.40 2.49
C THR A 155 -7.64 2.92 2.73
N LEU A 156 -7.01 2.40 1.67
CA LEU A 156 -5.60 2.00 1.64
C LEU A 156 -4.83 3.00 0.79
N VAL A 157 -3.99 3.81 1.43
CA VAL A 157 -3.28 4.91 0.77
C VAL A 157 -1.83 4.52 0.53
N ASP A 158 -1.44 4.53 -0.74
CA ASP A 158 -0.05 4.36 -1.17
C ASP A 158 0.20 5.12 -2.48
N THR A 159 0.57 6.37 -2.37
CA THR A 159 0.81 7.25 -3.52
C THR A 159 1.92 8.25 -3.23
N SER A 160 2.71 8.57 -4.24
CA SER A 160 3.66 9.69 -4.20
C SER A 160 2.99 11.06 -4.38
N GLY A 161 1.73 11.08 -4.85
CA GLY A 161 0.93 12.28 -5.10
C GLY A 161 -0.12 12.07 -6.17
N ALA A 162 -0.81 13.12 -6.56
CA ALA A 162 -1.72 13.12 -7.70
C ALA A 162 -0.95 13.12 -9.02
N PHE A 163 -1.55 12.61 -10.10
CA PHE A 163 -0.92 12.56 -11.42
C PHE A 163 -0.69 13.99 -11.97
N PRO A 164 0.56 14.36 -12.32
CA PRO A 164 0.94 15.74 -12.66
C PRO A 164 0.86 16.04 -14.17
N GLY A 165 0.07 15.29 -14.93
CA GLY A 165 -0.03 15.45 -16.39
C GLY A 165 -0.99 16.55 -16.79
N ILE A 166 -0.76 17.17 -17.97
CA ILE A 166 -1.59 18.22 -18.55
C ILE A 166 -3.04 17.73 -18.68
N GLU A 167 -3.23 16.50 -19.15
CA GLU A 167 -4.55 15.91 -19.29
C GLU A 167 -5.32 15.77 -17.95
N ALA A 168 -4.63 15.71 -16.82
CA ALA A 168 -5.28 15.71 -15.51
C ALA A 168 -5.73 17.14 -15.13
N GLU A 169 -4.89 18.14 -15.38
CA GLU A 169 -5.23 19.53 -15.13
C GLU A 169 -6.42 19.98 -16.02
N GLU A 170 -6.44 19.61 -17.30
CA GLU A 170 -7.54 19.88 -18.22
C GLU A 170 -8.88 19.29 -17.74
N ARG A 171 -8.85 18.20 -16.99
CA ARG A 171 -10.04 17.53 -16.45
C ARG A 171 -10.31 17.85 -14.97
N GLY A 172 -9.66 18.89 -14.43
CA GLY A 172 -9.95 19.44 -13.11
C GLY A 172 -9.33 18.66 -11.95
N GLN A 173 -8.01 18.39 -12.02
CA GLN A 173 -7.27 17.63 -10.98
C GLN A 173 -7.44 18.23 -9.58
N ALA A 174 -7.23 19.54 -9.44
CA ALA A 174 -7.32 20.21 -8.15
C ALA A 174 -8.75 20.16 -7.57
N GLU A 175 -9.75 20.35 -8.40
CA GLU A 175 -11.17 20.28 -8.02
C GLU A 175 -11.54 18.86 -7.58
N ALA A 176 -11.14 17.84 -8.33
CA ALA A 176 -11.42 16.44 -8.00
C ALA A 176 -10.81 16.03 -6.66
N ILE A 177 -9.57 16.47 -6.36
CA ILE A 177 -8.91 16.27 -5.08
C ILE A 177 -9.66 16.96 -3.93
N ALA A 178 -10.02 18.23 -4.12
CA ALA A 178 -10.73 19.01 -3.10
C ALA A 178 -12.09 18.39 -2.77
N ARG A 179 -12.86 17.99 -3.79
CA ARG A 179 -14.15 17.31 -3.59
C ARG A 179 -14.02 15.93 -2.97
N SER A 180 -12.97 15.19 -3.27
CA SER A 180 -12.72 13.89 -2.60
C SER A 180 -12.43 14.10 -1.10
N THR A 181 -11.66 15.12 -0.77
CA THR A 181 -11.41 15.52 0.63
C THR A 181 -12.71 15.92 1.34
N GLU A 182 -13.53 16.76 0.69
CA GLU A 182 -14.85 17.15 1.21
C GLU A 182 -15.76 15.92 1.43
N ALA A 183 -15.80 14.98 0.49
CA ALA A 183 -16.59 13.76 0.59
C ALA A 183 -16.15 12.88 1.77
N CYS A 184 -14.85 12.77 2.04
CA CYS A 184 -14.34 12.08 3.22
C CYS A 184 -14.89 12.71 4.52
N LEU A 185 -14.82 14.05 4.62
CA LEU A 185 -15.23 14.79 5.82
C LEU A 185 -16.76 14.82 6.02
N ALA A 186 -17.53 14.78 4.92
CA ALA A 186 -18.98 14.79 4.94
C ALA A 186 -19.61 13.38 5.06
N LEU A 187 -18.80 12.33 5.10
CA LEU A 187 -19.27 10.95 5.05
C LEU A 187 -20.13 10.60 6.30
N PRO A 188 -21.38 10.14 6.13
CA PRO A 188 -22.28 9.85 7.27
C PRO A 188 -22.03 8.48 7.91
N VAL A 189 -21.01 7.75 7.51
CA VAL A 189 -20.62 6.43 8.01
C VAL A 189 -19.16 6.43 8.49
N PRO A 190 -18.76 5.52 9.39
CA PRO A 190 -17.38 5.45 9.85
C PRO A 190 -16.41 5.26 8.67
N MET A 191 -15.30 5.98 8.70
CA MET A 191 -14.20 5.86 7.74
C MET A 191 -12.88 5.66 8.47
N VAL A 192 -12.10 4.69 8.03
CA VAL A 192 -10.73 4.42 8.50
C VAL A 192 -9.79 4.50 7.32
N ALA A 193 -8.73 5.29 7.45
CA ALA A 193 -7.67 5.38 6.45
C ALA A 193 -6.39 4.72 6.97
N ALA A 194 -5.78 3.85 6.17
CA ALA A 194 -4.47 3.27 6.44
C ALA A 194 -3.48 3.69 5.34
N ILE A 195 -2.43 4.41 5.73
CA ILE A 195 -1.32 4.72 4.84
C ILE A 195 -0.35 3.54 4.87
N VAL A 196 -0.45 2.69 3.85
CA VAL A 196 0.26 1.40 3.78
C VAL A 196 1.61 1.47 3.06
N GLY A 197 1.92 2.62 2.49
CA GLY A 197 3.19 2.90 1.81
C GLY A 197 3.51 4.39 1.89
N GLU A 198 3.47 5.10 0.78
CA GLU A 198 3.66 6.55 0.71
C GLU A 198 2.35 7.30 0.92
N GLY A 199 2.39 8.37 1.71
CA GLY A 199 1.30 9.30 1.91
C GLY A 199 1.59 10.66 1.25
N GLY A 200 1.71 10.70 -0.09
CA GLY A 200 2.18 11.89 -0.82
C GLY A 200 1.08 12.91 -1.13
N SER A 201 1.27 14.14 -0.62
CA SER A 201 0.59 15.36 -1.10
C SER A 201 -0.94 15.26 -1.16
N GLY A 202 -1.57 16.02 -2.07
CA GLY A 202 -3.02 16.06 -2.30
C GLY A 202 -3.62 14.70 -2.68
N GLY A 203 -2.85 13.84 -3.36
CA GLY A 203 -3.29 12.48 -3.69
C GLY A 203 -3.61 11.63 -2.47
N ALA A 204 -2.77 11.71 -1.45
CA ALA A 204 -3.02 11.00 -0.19
C ALA A 204 -4.14 11.65 0.62
N VAL A 205 -4.14 12.99 0.74
CA VAL A 205 -5.16 13.75 1.49
C VAL A 205 -6.56 13.46 0.97
N ALA A 206 -6.73 13.33 -0.35
CA ALA A 206 -7.99 13.05 -1.01
C ALA A 206 -8.67 11.73 -0.57
N LEU A 207 -7.92 10.79 -0.03
CA LEU A 207 -8.42 9.49 0.46
C LEU A 207 -8.13 9.23 1.95
N ALA A 208 -7.37 10.11 2.62
CA ALA A 208 -6.96 9.93 4.01
C ALA A 208 -7.58 10.94 4.98
N SER A 209 -8.52 11.78 4.54
CA SER A 209 -9.21 12.75 5.40
C SER A 209 -10.27 12.05 6.25
N ALA A 210 -9.83 11.21 7.17
CA ALA A 210 -10.64 10.35 8.01
C ALA A 210 -10.22 10.45 9.49
N GLU A 211 -11.04 9.95 10.38
CA GLU A 211 -10.68 9.76 11.79
C GLU A 211 -11.19 8.37 12.24
N PRO A 212 -10.29 7.42 12.53
CA PRO A 212 -8.83 7.53 12.63
C PRO A 212 -8.05 7.38 11.31
N VAL A 213 -6.81 7.89 11.29
CA VAL A 213 -5.81 7.62 10.25
C VAL A 213 -4.67 6.81 10.85
N SER A 214 -4.32 5.69 10.24
CA SER A 214 -3.19 4.84 10.64
C SER A 214 -2.06 4.93 9.62
N TYR A 215 -0.83 5.00 10.13
CA TYR A 215 0.40 5.03 9.32
C TYR A 215 1.26 3.82 9.61
N THR A 216 1.83 3.19 8.58
CA THR A 216 2.67 2.00 8.73
C THR A 216 4.11 2.29 9.15
N HIS A 217 4.58 3.54 9.04
CA HIS A 217 6.00 3.87 9.20
C HIS A 217 6.28 5.19 9.93
N LEU A 218 5.28 5.88 10.44
CA LEU A 218 5.44 7.12 11.19
C LEU A 218 5.53 6.84 12.68
N ARG A 219 6.66 7.14 13.25
CA ARG A 219 7.16 7.17 14.63
C ARG A 219 8.00 5.99 15.02
#